data_97fe32607dcce4c3eee150cc8b312ee5
#
_entry.id   97fe32607dcce4c3eee150cc8b312ee5
#
_cell.length_a   1.000
_cell.length_b   1.000
_cell.length_c   1.000
_cell.angle_alpha   90.00
_cell.angle_beta   90.00
_cell.angle_gamma   90.00
#
_symmetry.space_group_name_H-M   'P 1'
#
loop_
_entity.id
_entity.type
_entity.pdbx_description
1 polymer ?
#
loop_
_entity_poly.entity_id
_entity_poly.type
_entity_poly.pdbx_seq_one_letter_code
_entity_poly.pdbx_strand_id
1 'polypeptide(L)'
;KEIPGQETLEGKSFKPIKLDQYVTDPDHKPHEIKWKISGAKNLEAMVSGGREAVIRPKKSDWFGEETLVFTASDPAGGTDKTVAKFVVKHVNAAPVMRDIPDFTIRENQNEGVIATIKLDQYARDKDHNFDDLKWKFTGQKQLQVTYDKAKKTVIVAQPYSHWKGKAGRITFQG
;
A
#
# COMPACT_ATOMS: atom_id res chain seq x y z
N LYS A 1 33.39 -6.42 -9.85
CA LYS A 1 32.66 -5.15 -10.11
C LYS A 1 31.48 -5.04 -9.16
N GLU A 2 31.16 -3.81 -8.73
CA GLU A 2 30.02 -3.58 -7.84
C GLU A 2 28.68 -3.87 -8.56
N ILE A 3 27.78 -4.57 -7.90
CA ILE A 3 26.39 -4.74 -8.34
C ILE A 3 25.60 -3.49 -7.91
N PRO A 4 24.91 -2.81 -8.83
CA PRO A 4 24.17 -1.61 -8.49
C PRO A 4 22.95 -1.91 -7.62
N GLY A 5 22.69 -1.04 -6.66
CA GLY A 5 21.42 -1.03 -5.92
C GLY A 5 20.25 -0.71 -6.85
N GLN A 6 19.05 -1.10 -6.42
CA GLN A 6 17.84 -0.86 -7.19
C GLN A 6 16.71 -0.32 -6.32
N GLU A 7 15.83 0.45 -6.93
CA GLU A 7 14.59 0.91 -6.33
C GLU A 7 13.38 0.42 -7.14
N THR A 8 12.30 0.06 -6.43
CA THR A 8 11.02 -0.28 -7.04
C THR A 8 9.88 0.24 -6.18
N LEU A 9 8.65 0.11 -6.65
CA LEU A 9 7.45 0.47 -5.90
C LEU A 9 6.85 -0.77 -5.23
N GLU A 10 6.11 -0.57 -4.17
CA GLU A 10 5.26 -1.59 -3.54
C GLU A 10 4.43 -2.33 -4.60
N GLY A 11 4.34 -3.66 -4.46
CA GLY A 11 3.67 -4.53 -5.43
C GLY A 11 4.45 -4.81 -6.73
N LYS A 12 5.68 -4.29 -6.87
CA LYS A 12 6.53 -4.53 -8.04
C LYS A 12 7.78 -5.31 -7.66
N SER A 13 8.38 -5.96 -8.67
CA SER A 13 9.66 -6.67 -8.56
C SER A 13 10.81 -5.80 -9.06
N PHE A 14 12.03 -6.12 -8.63
CA PHE A 14 13.24 -5.51 -9.16
C PHE A 14 13.57 -6.05 -10.55
N LYS A 15 14.39 -5.31 -11.29
CA LYS A 15 14.90 -5.78 -12.59
C LYS A 15 15.90 -6.91 -12.36
N PRO A 16 15.85 -8.02 -13.14
CA PRO A 16 16.87 -9.07 -13.06
C PRO A 16 18.28 -8.55 -13.32
N ILE A 17 19.25 -9.06 -12.59
CA ILE A 17 20.67 -8.66 -12.69
C ILE A 17 21.45 -9.78 -13.35
N LYS A 18 22.04 -9.52 -14.51
CA LYS A 18 22.92 -10.45 -15.21
C LYS A 18 24.26 -10.53 -14.49
N LEU A 19 24.45 -11.55 -13.67
CA LEU A 19 25.59 -11.69 -12.76
C LEU A 19 26.94 -11.79 -13.47
N ASP A 20 26.98 -12.38 -14.66
CA ASP A 20 28.21 -12.53 -15.47
C ASP A 20 28.84 -11.17 -15.85
N GLN A 21 28.10 -10.09 -15.81
CA GLN A 21 28.63 -8.75 -16.08
C GLN A 21 29.44 -8.18 -14.91
N TYR A 22 29.32 -8.78 -13.73
CA TYR A 22 29.86 -8.27 -12.46
C TYR A 22 31.01 -9.11 -11.92
N VAL A 23 31.41 -10.18 -12.62
CA VAL A 23 32.55 -11.03 -12.25
C VAL A 23 33.59 -11.06 -13.36
N THR A 24 34.83 -11.11 -12.96
CA THR A 24 36.00 -11.43 -13.84
C THR A 24 36.91 -12.31 -13.04
N ASP A 25 37.41 -13.37 -13.68
CA ASP A 25 38.35 -14.30 -13.10
C ASP A 25 39.42 -14.57 -14.17
N PRO A 26 40.74 -14.59 -13.82
CA PRO A 26 41.78 -14.83 -14.79
C PRO A 26 41.81 -16.26 -15.32
N ASP A 27 41.39 -17.24 -14.51
CA ASP A 27 41.53 -18.67 -14.78
C ASP A 27 40.21 -19.34 -15.18
N HIS A 28 39.06 -18.75 -14.82
CA HIS A 28 37.74 -19.33 -15.04
C HIS A 28 36.82 -18.38 -15.80
N LYS A 29 35.99 -18.99 -16.64
CA LYS A 29 34.95 -18.24 -17.38
C LYS A 29 33.77 -17.86 -16.46
N PRO A 30 33.04 -16.78 -16.77
CA PRO A 30 31.92 -16.36 -15.94
C PRO A 30 30.88 -17.46 -15.64
N HIS A 31 30.62 -18.37 -16.59
CA HIS A 31 29.65 -19.46 -16.44
C HIS A 31 30.10 -20.57 -15.46
N GLU A 32 31.39 -20.63 -15.11
CA GLU A 32 31.96 -21.59 -14.15
C GLU A 32 31.82 -21.04 -12.70
N ILE A 33 31.63 -19.72 -12.53
CA ILE A 33 31.49 -19.07 -11.22
C ILE A 33 30.13 -19.41 -10.62
N LYS A 34 30.10 -19.83 -9.38
CA LYS A 34 28.86 -20.05 -8.59
C LYS A 34 28.52 -18.81 -7.82
N TRP A 35 27.25 -18.48 -7.81
CA TRP A 35 26.72 -17.33 -7.08
C TRP A 35 25.85 -17.74 -5.92
N LYS A 36 26.01 -17.05 -4.78
CA LYS A 36 25.16 -17.14 -3.60
C LYS A 36 24.70 -15.74 -3.19
N ILE A 37 23.40 -15.59 -2.92
CA ILE A 37 22.83 -14.34 -2.41
C ILE A 37 22.38 -14.58 -0.97
N SER A 38 22.70 -13.67 -0.06
CA SER A 38 22.34 -13.73 1.36
C SER A 38 21.98 -12.36 1.93
N GLY A 39 21.43 -12.33 3.14
CA GLY A 39 21.00 -11.08 3.80
C GLY A 39 19.51 -10.76 3.61
N ALA A 40 18.80 -11.48 2.75
CA ALA A 40 17.37 -11.28 2.52
C ALA A 40 16.54 -11.73 3.73
N LYS A 41 15.70 -10.83 4.25
CA LYS A 41 14.69 -11.08 5.30
C LYS A 41 13.29 -11.02 4.73
N ASN A 42 12.89 -9.88 4.23
CA ASN A 42 11.59 -9.61 3.60
C ASN A 42 11.64 -9.71 2.08
N LEU A 43 12.84 -9.71 1.50
CA LEU A 43 13.06 -10.02 0.09
C LEU A 43 13.26 -11.51 -0.11
N GLU A 44 12.85 -12.02 -1.24
CA GLU A 44 13.25 -13.29 -1.80
C GLU A 44 14.28 -13.01 -2.89
N ALA A 45 15.42 -13.70 -2.83
CA ALA A 45 16.49 -13.54 -3.79
C ALA A 45 16.99 -14.91 -4.25
N MET A 46 17.00 -15.13 -5.54
CA MET A 46 17.45 -16.40 -6.15
C MET A 46 18.30 -16.14 -7.39
N VAL A 47 19.14 -17.08 -7.70
CA VAL A 47 19.88 -17.11 -8.98
C VAL A 47 19.15 -18.06 -9.92
N SER A 48 18.67 -17.54 -11.03
CA SER A 48 17.99 -18.32 -12.06
C SER A 48 18.97 -19.16 -12.90
N GLY A 49 18.43 -20.14 -13.66
CA GLY A 49 19.23 -20.94 -14.60
C GLY A 49 19.93 -20.12 -15.72
N GLY A 50 19.43 -18.91 -15.98
CA GLY A 50 20.06 -17.93 -16.89
C GLY A 50 21.14 -17.07 -16.23
N ARG A 51 21.59 -17.42 -15.03
CA ARG A 51 22.63 -16.72 -14.26
C ARG A 51 22.23 -15.26 -13.94
N GLU A 52 20.95 -15.05 -13.73
CA GLU A 52 20.38 -13.78 -13.34
C GLU A 52 19.96 -13.82 -11.87
N ALA A 53 20.29 -12.79 -11.10
CA ALA A 53 19.70 -12.59 -9.80
C ALA A 53 18.29 -12.04 -9.97
N VAL A 54 17.31 -12.79 -9.50
CA VAL A 54 15.89 -12.40 -9.44
C VAL A 54 15.55 -12.07 -7.99
N ILE A 55 15.14 -10.84 -7.77
CA ILE A 55 14.86 -10.32 -6.42
C ILE A 55 13.44 -9.73 -6.40
N ARG A 56 12.68 -10.07 -5.38
CA ARG A 56 11.30 -9.59 -5.20
C ARG A 56 10.91 -9.52 -3.73
N PRO A 57 9.96 -8.66 -3.33
CA PRO A 57 9.36 -8.72 -2.01
C PRO A 57 8.65 -10.06 -1.78
N LYS A 58 8.76 -10.63 -0.58
CA LYS A 58 8.01 -11.83 -0.16
C LYS A 58 6.51 -11.57 -0.04
N LYS A 59 6.17 -10.33 0.38
CA LYS A 59 4.79 -9.84 0.46
C LYS A 59 4.62 -8.66 -0.47
N SER A 60 3.52 -8.63 -1.20
CA SER A 60 3.23 -7.58 -2.18
C SER A 60 3.04 -6.19 -1.57
N ASP A 61 2.68 -6.14 -0.29
CA ASP A 61 2.44 -4.93 0.49
C ASP A 61 3.63 -4.52 1.37
N TRP A 62 4.76 -5.21 1.25
CA TRP A 62 5.97 -4.82 1.97
C TRP A 62 6.69 -3.66 1.28
N PHE A 63 7.10 -2.69 2.07
CA PHE A 63 8.00 -1.61 1.68
C PHE A 63 9.12 -1.45 2.72
N GLY A 64 10.24 -0.91 2.30
CA GLY A 64 11.42 -0.78 3.13
C GLY A 64 12.70 -0.97 2.33
N GLU A 65 13.81 -1.22 3.00
CA GLU A 65 15.10 -1.43 2.37
C GLU A 65 15.82 -2.62 2.97
N GLU A 66 16.57 -3.33 2.12
CA GLU A 66 17.47 -4.42 2.52
C GLU A 66 18.76 -4.35 1.73
N THR A 67 19.87 -4.71 2.38
CA THR A 67 21.17 -4.89 1.74
C THR A 67 21.44 -6.37 1.57
N LEU A 68 21.64 -6.79 0.32
CA LEU A 68 21.95 -8.16 -0.02
C LEU A 68 23.45 -8.32 -0.28
N VAL A 69 24.00 -9.45 0.14
CA VAL A 69 25.39 -9.84 -0.10
C VAL A 69 25.42 -10.85 -1.24
N PHE A 70 26.14 -10.53 -2.28
CA PHE A 70 26.40 -11.41 -3.43
C PHE A 70 27.81 -12.00 -3.27
N THR A 71 27.89 -13.31 -3.23
CA THR A 71 29.17 -14.05 -3.14
C THR A 71 29.36 -14.80 -4.44
N ALA A 72 30.45 -14.53 -5.14
CA ALA A 72 30.96 -15.31 -6.25
C ALA A 72 31.98 -16.33 -5.75
N SER A 73 31.98 -17.54 -6.29
CA SER A 73 32.97 -18.59 -5.95
C SER A 73 33.40 -19.28 -7.22
N ASP A 74 34.70 -19.41 -7.44
CA ASP A 74 35.26 -20.16 -8.53
C ASP A 74 35.35 -21.67 -8.22
N PRO A 75 35.64 -22.55 -9.20
CA PRO A 75 35.83 -23.97 -8.98
C PRO A 75 37.04 -24.34 -8.11
N ALA A 76 38.06 -23.46 -8.02
CA ALA A 76 39.26 -23.68 -7.20
C ALA A 76 39.05 -23.30 -5.72
N GLY A 77 37.91 -22.68 -5.39
CA GLY A 77 37.54 -22.32 -4.04
C GLY A 77 37.82 -20.85 -3.67
N GLY A 78 38.34 -20.06 -4.61
CA GLY A 78 38.44 -18.59 -4.45
C GLY A 78 37.06 -17.96 -4.35
N THR A 79 36.93 -16.90 -3.54
CA THR A 79 35.65 -16.20 -3.32
C THR A 79 35.81 -14.70 -3.27
N ASP A 80 34.84 -13.98 -3.83
CA ASP A 80 34.72 -12.53 -3.67
C ASP A 80 33.30 -12.14 -3.35
N LYS A 81 33.11 -10.98 -2.70
CA LYS A 81 31.80 -10.50 -2.23
C LYS A 81 31.56 -9.06 -2.60
N THR A 82 30.35 -8.75 -2.96
CA THR A 82 29.86 -7.38 -3.10
C THR A 82 28.49 -7.26 -2.43
N VAL A 83 28.11 -6.02 -2.10
CA VAL A 83 26.82 -5.72 -1.49
C VAL A 83 26.01 -4.81 -2.41
N ALA A 84 24.70 -4.96 -2.40
CA ALA A 84 23.80 -4.07 -3.11
C ALA A 84 22.55 -3.78 -2.25
N LYS A 85 22.11 -2.52 -2.27
CA LYS A 85 20.93 -2.04 -1.54
C LYS A 85 19.71 -2.10 -2.44
N PHE A 86 18.63 -2.66 -1.93
CA PHE A 86 17.34 -2.78 -2.60
C PHE A 86 16.29 -2.03 -1.80
N VAL A 87 15.59 -1.09 -2.46
CA VAL A 87 14.58 -0.23 -1.82
C VAL A 87 13.23 -0.46 -2.48
N VAL A 88 12.22 -0.78 -1.67
CA VAL A 88 10.81 -0.81 -2.09
C VAL A 88 10.13 0.42 -1.50
N LYS A 89 9.70 1.33 -2.36
CA LYS A 89 9.01 2.56 -1.96
C LYS A 89 7.53 2.26 -1.72
N HIS A 90 7.00 2.80 -0.63
CA HIS A 90 5.58 2.71 -0.32
C HIS A 90 4.72 3.41 -1.38
N VAL A 91 3.54 2.84 -1.65
CA VAL A 91 2.52 3.41 -2.52
C VAL A 91 1.24 3.57 -1.71
N ASN A 92 0.87 4.82 -1.44
CA ASN A 92 -0.35 5.13 -0.71
C ASN A 92 -1.59 4.58 -1.43
N ALA A 93 -2.46 3.89 -0.71
CA ALA A 93 -3.77 3.45 -1.18
C ALA A 93 -4.81 4.54 -0.89
N ALA A 94 -5.81 4.65 -1.75
CA ALA A 94 -6.96 5.51 -1.46
C ALA A 94 -7.91 4.83 -0.46
N PRO A 95 -8.64 5.62 0.35
CA PRO A 95 -9.68 5.09 1.22
C PRO A 95 -10.74 4.32 0.43
N VAL A 96 -11.22 3.23 1.01
CA VAL A 96 -12.31 2.43 0.45
C VAL A 96 -13.57 2.65 1.27
N MET A 97 -14.64 3.07 0.61
CA MET A 97 -15.95 3.24 1.24
C MET A 97 -16.91 2.11 0.83
N ARG A 98 -17.75 1.70 1.78
CA ARG A 98 -18.93 0.88 1.55
C ARG A 98 -20.15 1.76 1.34
N ASP A 99 -21.15 1.24 0.66
CA ASP A 99 -22.41 1.95 0.47
C ASP A 99 -23.10 2.23 1.82
N ILE A 100 -23.51 3.47 1.99
CA ILE A 100 -24.34 3.90 3.11
C ILE A 100 -25.81 3.76 2.65
N PRO A 101 -26.66 3.05 3.42
CA PRO A 101 -28.04 2.78 3.00
C PRO A 101 -28.86 4.08 2.95
N ASP A 102 -29.95 4.04 2.18
CA ASP A 102 -30.95 5.11 2.18
C ASP A 102 -31.74 5.13 3.49
N PHE A 103 -32.07 6.32 3.94
CA PHE A 103 -32.85 6.54 5.17
C PHE A 103 -34.17 7.22 4.87
N THR A 104 -35.23 6.70 5.50
CA THR A 104 -36.59 7.29 5.46
C THR A 104 -37.11 7.43 6.87
N ILE A 105 -37.62 8.59 7.22
CA ILE A 105 -38.33 8.83 8.48
C ILE A 105 -39.72 9.41 8.20
N ARG A 106 -40.61 9.22 9.16
CA ARG A 106 -41.90 9.93 9.18
C ARG A 106 -41.73 11.32 9.82
N GLU A 107 -42.60 12.22 9.44
CA GLU A 107 -42.66 13.55 10.07
C GLU A 107 -42.76 13.42 11.61
N ASN A 108 -42.09 14.31 12.32
CA ASN A 108 -42.03 14.37 13.79
C ASN A 108 -41.44 13.13 14.49
N GLN A 109 -40.73 12.27 13.79
CA GLN A 109 -39.96 11.21 14.42
C GLN A 109 -38.55 11.67 14.77
N ASN A 110 -37.97 11.03 15.79
CA ASN A 110 -36.55 11.19 16.19
C ASN A 110 -36.09 12.65 16.35
N GLU A 111 -36.95 13.54 16.85
CA GLU A 111 -36.62 14.95 17.06
C GLU A 111 -36.03 15.65 15.81
N GLY A 112 -36.45 15.20 14.62
CA GLY A 112 -35.96 15.72 13.35
C GLY A 112 -34.65 15.08 12.84
N VAL A 113 -34.08 14.14 13.57
CA VAL A 113 -32.89 13.38 13.09
C VAL A 113 -33.33 12.31 12.10
N ILE A 114 -32.81 12.39 10.89
CA ILE A 114 -33.07 11.42 9.82
C ILE A 114 -32.18 10.21 9.96
N ALA A 115 -30.88 10.43 10.16
CA ALA A 115 -29.91 9.38 10.29
C ALA A 115 -28.76 9.77 11.22
N THR A 116 -28.27 8.78 11.94
CA THR A 116 -27.01 8.84 12.67
C THR A 116 -26.09 7.77 12.11
N ILE A 117 -25.03 8.16 11.44
CA ILE A 117 -24.17 7.29 10.65
C ILE A 117 -22.79 7.23 11.28
N LYS A 118 -22.37 6.07 11.73
CA LYS A 118 -21.00 5.84 12.21
C LYS A 118 -20.09 5.56 11.00
N LEU A 119 -19.31 6.55 10.61
CA LEU A 119 -18.49 6.48 9.39
C LEU A 119 -17.38 5.43 9.44
N ASP A 120 -16.88 5.09 10.63
CA ASP A 120 -15.89 4.03 10.82
C ASP A 120 -16.38 2.63 10.44
N GLN A 121 -17.70 2.45 10.29
CA GLN A 121 -18.30 1.22 9.76
C GLN A 121 -18.30 1.17 8.23
N TYR A 122 -18.17 2.32 7.57
CA TYR A 122 -18.33 2.45 6.12
C TYR A 122 -17.05 2.83 5.37
N ALA A 123 -16.01 3.29 6.07
CA ALA A 123 -14.74 3.64 5.45
C ALA A 123 -13.56 2.92 6.09
N ARG A 124 -12.62 2.52 5.26
CA ARG A 124 -11.33 1.95 5.68
C ARG A 124 -10.23 2.45 4.76
N ASP A 125 -9.08 2.70 5.34
CA ASP A 125 -7.85 2.96 4.62
C ASP A 125 -6.82 1.90 5.00
N LYS A 126 -5.99 1.47 4.04
CA LYS A 126 -4.95 0.47 4.27
C LYS A 126 -3.76 1.05 5.02
N ASP A 127 -3.47 2.32 4.77
CA ASP A 127 -2.23 2.99 5.16
C ASP A 127 -2.43 3.97 6.31
N HIS A 128 -3.67 4.43 6.52
CA HIS A 128 -4.02 5.44 7.51
C HIS A 128 -5.11 4.97 8.47
N ASN A 129 -5.06 5.50 9.68
CA ASN A 129 -6.14 5.34 10.64
C ASN A 129 -7.36 6.14 10.21
N PHE A 130 -8.55 5.72 10.65
CA PHE A 130 -9.79 6.44 10.36
C PHE A 130 -9.73 7.93 10.76
N ASP A 131 -9.03 8.25 11.84
CA ASP A 131 -8.94 9.61 12.39
C ASP A 131 -8.10 10.57 11.55
N ASP A 132 -7.27 10.00 10.64
CA ASP A 132 -6.44 10.75 9.69
C ASP A 132 -7.23 11.12 8.42
N LEU A 133 -8.38 10.46 8.18
CA LEU A 133 -9.22 10.73 7.02
C LEU A 133 -9.91 12.11 7.13
N LYS A 134 -9.93 12.82 6.00
CA LYS A 134 -10.60 14.12 5.86
C LYS A 134 -11.95 13.90 5.17
N TRP A 135 -13.01 14.38 5.78
CA TRP A 135 -14.37 14.17 5.30
C TRP A 135 -14.93 15.41 4.63
N LYS A 136 -15.61 15.20 3.50
CA LYS A 136 -16.39 16.23 2.82
C LYS A 136 -17.79 15.69 2.54
N PHE A 137 -18.80 16.51 2.85
CA PHE A 137 -20.21 16.20 2.64
C PHE A 137 -20.79 17.18 1.63
N THR A 138 -21.44 16.66 0.59
CA THR A 138 -22.04 17.48 -0.47
C THR A 138 -23.40 16.92 -0.85
N GLY A 139 -24.22 17.75 -1.50
CA GLY A 139 -25.55 17.34 -1.98
C GLY A 139 -26.66 17.40 -0.93
N GLN A 140 -26.39 17.90 0.29
CA GLN A 140 -27.34 17.94 1.41
C GLN A 140 -28.56 18.86 1.16
N LYS A 141 -28.48 19.76 0.17
CA LYS A 141 -29.56 20.72 -0.14
C LYS A 141 -30.13 21.40 1.12
N GLN A 142 -31.34 21.03 1.49
CA GLN A 142 -32.04 21.59 2.64
C GLN A 142 -31.72 20.87 3.96
N LEU A 143 -31.09 19.71 3.95
CA LEU A 143 -30.76 18.95 5.16
C LEU A 143 -29.59 19.58 5.92
N GLN A 144 -29.65 19.46 7.23
CA GLN A 144 -28.51 19.77 8.10
C GLN A 144 -27.62 18.52 8.21
N VAL A 145 -26.33 18.69 8.00
CA VAL A 145 -25.33 17.63 8.15
C VAL A 145 -24.27 18.09 9.12
N THR A 146 -24.17 17.39 10.23
CA THR A 146 -23.19 17.68 11.30
C THR A 146 -22.26 16.49 11.46
N TYR A 147 -20.96 16.73 11.52
CA TYR A 147 -19.95 15.70 11.76
C TYR A 147 -19.32 15.86 13.16
N ASP A 148 -19.53 14.85 14.00
CA ASP A 148 -18.84 14.71 15.29
C ASP A 148 -17.59 13.83 15.09
N LYS A 149 -16.42 14.47 15.03
CA LYS A 149 -15.15 13.77 14.81
C LYS A 149 -14.82 12.82 15.96
N ALA A 150 -15.08 13.22 17.20
CA ALA A 150 -14.76 12.40 18.38
C ALA A 150 -15.57 11.09 18.41
N LYS A 151 -16.82 11.15 17.96
CA LYS A 151 -17.70 9.97 17.86
C LYS A 151 -17.63 9.28 16.49
N LYS A 152 -16.90 9.84 15.53
CA LYS A 152 -16.83 9.35 14.14
C LYS A 152 -18.21 9.26 13.48
N THR A 153 -19.11 10.19 13.85
CA THR A 153 -20.52 10.08 13.53
C THR A 153 -20.99 11.29 12.73
N VAL A 154 -21.73 11.04 11.67
CA VAL A 154 -22.50 12.06 10.94
C VAL A 154 -23.95 11.99 11.36
N ILE A 155 -24.49 13.14 11.71
CA ILE A 155 -25.91 13.33 11.99
C ILE A 155 -26.51 14.07 10.81
N VAL A 156 -27.53 13.49 10.22
CA VAL A 156 -28.34 14.11 9.17
C VAL A 156 -29.70 14.45 9.76
N ALA A 157 -30.07 15.71 9.71
CA ALA A 157 -31.31 16.19 10.32
C ALA A 157 -32.17 17.04 9.36
N GLN A 158 -33.43 17.16 9.68
CA GLN A 158 -34.35 18.07 9.00
C GLN A 158 -33.92 19.53 9.20
N PRO A 159 -34.18 20.42 8.23
CA PRO A 159 -33.79 21.83 8.33
C PRO A 159 -34.63 22.60 9.36
N TYR A 160 -35.87 22.19 9.62
CA TYR A 160 -36.81 22.72 10.58
C TYR A 160 -37.88 21.68 10.92
N SER A 161 -38.61 21.90 12.04
CA SER A 161 -39.74 21.07 12.42
C SER A 161 -40.83 21.07 11.34
N HIS A 162 -41.52 19.92 11.18
CA HIS A 162 -42.59 19.73 10.20
C HIS A 162 -42.12 19.78 8.71
N TRP A 163 -40.83 19.68 8.45
CA TRP A 163 -40.33 19.58 7.08
C TRP A 163 -40.83 18.30 6.40
N LYS A 164 -41.39 18.47 5.20
CA LYS A 164 -41.82 17.39 4.31
C LYS A 164 -41.10 17.51 3.00
N GLY A 165 -40.45 16.44 2.56
CA GLY A 165 -39.75 16.45 1.27
C GLY A 165 -38.89 15.23 1.03
N LYS A 166 -38.39 15.14 -0.20
CA LYS A 166 -37.32 14.22 -0.56
C LYS A 166 -36.02 15.03 -0.58
N ALA A 167 -35.10 14.66 0.29
CA ALA A 167 -33.74 15.15 0.15
C ALA A 167 -33.06 14.46 -1.02
N GLY A 168 -32.15 15.16 -1.68
CA GLY A 168 -31.29 14.56 -2.66
C GLY A 168 -30.24 13.64 -2.03
N ARG A 169 -29.47 12.98 -2.90
CA ARG A 169 -28.32 12.16 -2.48
C ARG A 169 -27.28 13.02 -1.78
N ILE A 170 -26.89 12.61 -0.57
CA ILE A 170 -25.72 13.17 0.11
C ILE A 170 -24.50 12.32 -0.30
N THR A 171 -23.47 12.98 -0.78
CA THR A 171 -22.20 12.32 -1.14
C THR A 171 -21.22 12.50 0.01
N PHE A 172 -20.64 11.40 0.45
CA PHE A 172 -19.56 11.33 1.43
C PHE A 172 -18.25 11.08 0.68
N GLN A 173 -17.25 11.86 0.99
CA GLN A 173 -15.92 11.73 0.42
C GLN A 173 -14.91 11.79 1.56
N GLY A 174 -14.11 10.77 1.74
CA GLY A 174 -13.02 10.64 2.68
C GLY A 174 -11.67 10.84 2.03
#